data_7c208647f5878840ff0dd19ce832ed6c
#
_entry.id   7c208647f5878840ff0dd19ce832ed6c
#
_cell.length_a   1.000
_cell.length_b   1.000
_cell.length_c   1.000
_cell.angle_alpha   90.00
_cell.angle_beta   90.00
_cell.angle_gamma   90.00
#
_symmetry.space_group_name_H-M   'P 1'
#
loop_
_entity.id
_entity.type
_entity.pdbx_description
1 polymer ?
#
loop_
_entity_poly.entity_id
_entity_poly.type
_entity_poly.pdbx_seq_one_letter_code
_entity_poly.pdbx_strand_id
1 'polypeptide(L)'
;NITTHRSEYVYKELGNGLYQRTRQRRRPGTVAVAAALQNKYNITTVPHILCSGFSREDTEYVLLDLQFLGITDLLVLRGDKAKHESAFVPENNGYNHAIELEEQINDFNKGVFVDGSPIKVTGTPFSYGVACYPEKHEESPNMEQDIYWLKKKIEAGAEYAVTQMFYDNRKYFEFVEKVRKEGINVPIIPGIKPFRK
;
A
#
# COMPACT_ATOMS: atom_id res chain seq x y z
N ASN A 1 -9.03 -7.70 3.02
CA ASN A 1 -8.11 -6.85 2.24
C ASN A 1 -8.60 -6.69 0.81
N ILE A 2 -8.50 -5.50 0.27
CA ILE A 2 -8.94 -5.16 -1.08
C ILE A 2 -7.75 -4.59 -1.83
N THR A 3 -7.21 -5.39 -2.77
CA THR A 3 -6.07 -5.00 -3.59
C THR A 3 -6.49 -3.98 -4.65
N THR A 4 -5.78 -2.86 -4.69
CA THR A 4 -5.87 -1.91 -5.79
C THR A 4 -5.14 -2.45 -7.03
N HIS A 5 -5.73 -2.20 -8.19
CA HIS A 5 -5.05 -2.39 -9.47
C HIS A 5 -4.51 -1.04 -9.92
N ARG A 6 -3.19 -0.96 -10.07
CA ARG A 6 -2.55 0.25 -10.59
C ARG A 6 -3.02 0.55 -12.01
N SER A 7 -2.83 1.80 -12.41
CA SER A 7 -2.94 2.19 -13.80
C SER A 7 -1.86 1.49 -14.64
N GLU A 8 -2.22 1.05 -15.82
CA GLU A 8 -1.26 0.51 -16.79
C GLU A 8 -1.05 1.55 -17.89
N TYR A 9 0.20 1.69 -18.37
CA TYR A 9 0.49 2.49 -19.53
C TYR A 9 0.48 1.63 -20.78
N VAL A 10 -0.27 2.07 -21.77
CA VAL A 10 -0.30 1.45 -23.10
C VAL A 10 0.39 2.40 -24.08
N TYR A 11 1.32 1.88 -24.84
CA TYR A 11 2.05 2.60 -25.86
C TYR A 11 1.46 2.27 -27.23
N LYS A 12 0.91 3.26 -27.91
CA LYS A 12 0.41 3.14 -29.28
C LYS A 12 1.40 3.77 -30.23
N GLU A 13 1.91 3.01 -31.19
CA GLU A 13 2.76 3.55 -32.24
C GLU A 13 1.95 4.46 -33.16
N LEU A 14 2.48 5.67 -33.39
CA LEU A 14 1.88 6.69 -34.28
C LEU A 14 2.56 6.75 -35.65
N GLY A 15 3.60 5.94 -35.88
CA GLY A 15 4.48 5.97 -37.04
C GLY A 15 5.76 6.77 -36.79
N ASN A 16 6.76 6.56 -37.65
CA ASN A 16 8.09 7.24 -37.57
C ASN A 16 8.80 7.08 -36.20
N GLY A 17 8.58 5.96 -35.49
CA GLY A 17 9.17 5.73 -34.18
C GLY A 17 8.57 6.57 -33.02
N LEU A 18 7.46 7.25 -33.27
CA LEU A 18 6.73 7.98 -32.24
C LEU A 18 5.71 7.08 -31.55
N TYR A 19 5.64 7.20 -30.22
CA TYR A 19 4.70 6.44 -29.39
C TYR A 19 3.86 7.38 -28.55
N GLN A 20 2.54 7.15 -28.56
CA GLN A 20 1.62 7.79 -27.64
C GLN A 20 1.49 6.95 -26.38
N ARG A 21 1.86 7.50 -25.25
CA ARG A 21 1.64 6.88 -23.92
C ARG A 21 0.24 7.25 -23.42
N THR A 22 -0.58 6.23 -23.14
CA THR A 22 -1.93 6.42 -22.58
C THR A 22 -2.07 5.65 -21.28
N ARG A 23 -2.50 6.33 -20.22
CA ARG A 23 -2.81 5.71 -18.93
C ARG A 23 -4.19 5.04 -19.02
N GLN A 24 -4.29 3.78 -18.63
CA GLN A 24 -5.52 3.02 -18.63
C GLN A 24 -5.81 2.41 -17.25
N ARG A 25 -7.07 2.54 -16.82
CA ARG A 25 -7.62 1.84 -15.66
C ARG A 25 -8.79 0.99 -16.16
N ARG A 26 -8.66 -0.33 -16.11
CA ARG A 26 -9.68 -1.26 -16.64
C ARG A 26 -10.42 -2.03 -15.55
N ARG A 27 -10.23 -1.67 -14.28
CA ARG A 27 -10.87 -2.30 -13.13
C ARG A 27 -11.33 -1.23 -12.14
N PRO A 28 -12.38 -1.51 -11.33
CA PRO A 28 -12.79 -0.62 -10.26
C PRO A 28 -11.62 -0.34 -9.30
N GLY A 29 -11.54 0.89 -8.80
CA GLY A 29 -10.57 1.27 -7.79
C GLY A 29 -10.88 0.65 -6.43
N THR A 30 -9.90 0.65 -5.54
CA THR A 30 -10.02 0.10 -4.17
C THR A 30 -11.16 0.75 -3.40
N VAL A 31 -11.36 2.07 -3.55
CA VAL A 31 -12.43 2.84 -2.89
C VAL A 31 -13.81 2.30 -3.27
N ALA A 32 -14.08 2.18 -4.58
CA ALA A 32 -15.38 1.70 -5.07
C ALA A 32 -15.69 0.27 -4.61
N VAL A 33 -14.68 -0.61 -4.64
CA VAL A 33 -14.85 -2.00 -4.18
C VAL A 33 -15.04 -2.06 -2.67
N ALA A 34 -14.27 -1.30 -1.89
CA ALA A 34 -14.39 -1.23 -0.43
C ALA A 34 -15.78 -0.73 -0.01
N ALA A 35 -16.23 0.39 -0.58
CA ALA A 35 -17.54 0.95 -0.31
C ALA A 35 -18.67 -0.03 -0.67
N ALA A 36 -18.60 -0.67 -1.85
CA ALA A 36 -19.60 -1.63 -2.27
C ALA A 36 -19.69 -2.83 -1.33
N LEU A 37 -18.57 -3.37 -0.88
CA LEU A 37 -18.55 -4.51 0.05
C LEU A 37 -19.04 -4.09 1.45
N GLN A 38 -18.59 -2.96 1.96
CA GLN A 38 -19.02 -2.46 3.27
C GLN A 38 -20.52 -2.20 3.30
N ASN A 39 -21.04 -1.47 2.31
CA ASN A 39 -22.47 -1.16 2.24
C ASN A 39 -23.35 -2.38 1.98
N LYS A 40 -22.94 -3.30 1.09
CA LYS A 40 -23.77 -4.45 0.71
C LYS A 40 -23.77 -5.56 1.74
N TYR A 41 -22.63 -5.79 2.42
CA TYR A 41 -22.43 -6.95 3.28
C TYR A 41 -22.18 -6.58 4.75
N ASN A 42 -22.10 -5.30 5.07
CA ASN A 42 -21.82 -4.78 6.42
C ASN A 42 -20.55 -5.41 7.04
N ILE A 43 -19.48 -5.50 6.25
CA ILE A 43 -18.18 -6.03 6.68
C ILE A 43 -17.14 -4.92 6.65
N THR A 44 -16.28 -4.88 7.66
CA THR A 44 -15.13 -3.98 7.67
C THR A 44 -14.19 -4.31 6.51
N THR A 45 -13.82 -3.29 5.74
CA THR A 45 -12.92 -3.42 4.59
C THR A 45 -11.59 -2.75 4.88
N VAL A 46 -10.51 -3.35 4.38
CA VAL A 46 -9.14 -2.80 4.47
C VAL A 46 -8.62 -2.61 3.05
N PRO A 47 -8.83 -1.43 2.43
CA PRO A 47 -8.30 -1.13 1.11
C PRO A 47 -6.78 -0.98 1.14
N HIS A 48 -6.14 -1.41 0.05
CA HIS A 48 -4.73 -1.20 -0.18
C HIS A 48 -4.50 0.20 -0.78
N ILE A 49 -3.58 0.95 -0.20
CA ILE A 49 -3.09 2.23 -0.73
C ILE A 49 -1.67 2.00 -1.23
N LEU A 50 -1.41 2.38 -2.49
CA LEU A 50 -0.18 2.04 -3.19
C LEU A 50 0.58 3.29 -3.63
N CYS A 51 1.91 3.23 -3.60
CA CYS A 51 2.75 4.21 -4.32
C CYS A 51 2.65 4.00 -5.84
N SER A 52 2.55 2.73 -6.29
CA SER A 52 2.53 2.42 -7.73
C SER A 52 1.27 2.93 -8.42
N GLY A 53 1.45 3.72 -9.48
CA GLY A 53 0.35 4.23 -10.30
C GLY A 53 -0.47 5.36 -9.68
N PHE A 54 0.07 6.02 -8.62
CA PHE A 54 -0.56 7.17 -7.95
C PHE A 54 0.45 8.28 -7.73
N SER A 55 0.05 9.52 -8.05
CA SER A 55 0.70 10.73 -7.58
C SER A 55 0.29 11.01 -6.12
N ARG A 56 0.93 12.01 -5.50
CA ARG A 56 0.54 12.48 -4.16
C ARG A 56 -0.89 13.00 -4.14
N GLU A 57 -1.27 13.73 -5.17
CA GLU A 57 -2.61 14.28 -5.34
C GLU A 57 -3.65 13.17 -5.57
N ASP A 58 -3.34 12.15 -6.42
CA ASP A 58 -4.21 10.98 -6.58
C ASP A 58 -4.45 10.27 -5.24
N THR A 59 -3.40 10.15 -4.42
CA THR A 59 -3.48 9.55 -3.08
C THR A 59 -4.37 10.39 -2.15
N GLU A 60 -4.20 11.70 -2.16
CA GLU A 60 -5.02 12.61 -1.35
C GLU A 60 -6.51 12.49 -1.69
N TYR A 61 -6.87 12.42 -2.98
CA TYR A 61 -8.25 12.16 -3.38
C TYR A 61 -8.78 10.83 -2.86
N VAL A 62 -7.97 9.78 -2.91
CA VAL A 62 -8.35 8.46 -2.36
C VAL A 62 -8.59 8.54 -0.86
N LEU A 63 -7.75 9.26 -0.11
CA LEU A 63 -7.93 9.44 1.34
C LEU A 63 -9.21 10.23 1.66
N LEU A 64 -9.49 11.30 0.93
CA LEU A 64 -10.73 12.08 1.08
C LEU A 64 -11.97 11.21 0.83
N ASP A 65 -11.97 10.43 -0.25
CA ASP A 65 -13.08 9.54 -0.58
C ASP A 65 -13.30 8.48 0.49
N LEU A 66 -12.22 7.84 0.97
CA LEU A 66 -12.30 6.82 2.03
C LEU A 66 -12.80 7.40 3.35
N GLN A 67 -12.30 8.59 3.73
CA GLN A 67 -12.76 9.26 4.94
C GLN A 67 -14.24 9.65 4.87
N PHE A 68 -14.71 10.17 3.72
CA PHE A 68 -16.11 10.45 3.46
C PHE A 68 -17.00 9.22 3.57
N LEU A 69 -16.51 8.06 3.14
CA LEU A 69 -17.21 6.77 3.20
C LEU A 69 -17.11 6.08 4.58
N GLY A 70 -16.37 6.66 5.54
CA GLY A 70 -16.16 6.07 6.86
C GLY A 70 -15.28 4.80 6.82
N ILE A 71 -14.41 4.67 5.84
CA ILE A 71 -13.46 3.56 5.69
C ILE A 71 -12.10 4.04 6.19
N THR A 72 -11.69 3.62 7.38
CA THR A 72 -10.54 4.17 8.09
C THR A 72 -9.38 3.20 8.27
N ASP A 73 -9.58 1.91 8.00
CA ASP A 73 -8.53 0.89 8.10
C ASP A 73 -7.85 0.69 6.75
N LEU A 74 -6.53 0.88 6.67
CA LEU A 74 -5.77 0.84 5.43
C LEU A 74 -4.64 -0.21 5.48
N LEU A 75 -4.23 -0.69 4.30
CA LEU A 75 -2.96 -1.40 4.13
C LEU A 75 -2.08 -0.62 3.16
N VAL A 76 -0.97 -0.08 3.68
CA VAL A 76 -0.06 0.80 2.94
C VAL A 76 1.09 0.01 2.34
N LEU A 77 1.23 0.09 1.03
CA LEU A 77 2.17 -0.71 0.26
C LEU A 77 2.90 0.15 -0.77
N ARG A 78 4.13 -0.23 -1.14
CA ARG A 78 4.76 0.37 -2.31
C ARG A 78 4.07 -0.06 -3.61
N GLY A 79 3.69 -1.31 -3.68
CA GLY A 79 3.24 -1.97 -4.90
C GLY A 79 4.40 -2.50 -5.74
N ASP A 80 4.08 -3.33 -6.72
CA ASP A 80 5.06 -3.98 -7.58
C ASP A 80 5.47 -3.09 -8.75
N LYS A 81 6.66 -3.34 -9.31
CA LYS A 81 7.09 -2.77 -10.58
C LYS A 81 6.17 -3.20 -11.74
N ALA A 82 6.12 -2.43 -12.84
CA ALA A 82 5.41 -2.85 -14.04
C ALA A 82 6.07 -4.09 -14.66
N LYS A 83 5.29 -4.91 -15.36
CA LYS A 83 5.79 -6.16 -15.99
C LYS A 83 6.93 -5.91 -16.99
N HIS A 84 6.95 -4.73 -17.60
CA HIS A 84 7.95 -4.32 -18.60
C HIS A 84 9.09 -3.47 -18.03
N GLU A 85 9.05 -3.19 -16.71
CA GLU A 85 10.07 -2.39 -16.02
C GLU A 85 11.07 -3.29 -15.30
N SER A 86 12.35 -2.92 -15.33
CA SER A 86 13.42 -3.61 -14.61
C SER A 86 13.42 -3.31 -13.12
N ALA A 87 12.97 -2.11 -12.75
CA ALA A 87 12.86 -1.63 -11.37
C ALA A 87 11.53 -0.90 -11.15
N PHE A 88 11.18 -0.65 -9.90
CA PHE A 88 10.03 0.18 -9.56
C PHE A 88 10.27 1.64 -10.00
N VAL A 89 9.30 2.21 -10.70
CA VAL A 89 9.30 3.61 -11.13
C VAL A 89 8.02 4.27 -10.61
N PRO A 90 8.12 5.30 -9.76
CA PRO A 90 6.94 6.02 -9.26
C PRO A 90 6.27 6.81 -10.38
N GLU A 91 5.03 7.21 -10.16
CA GLU A 91 4.40 8.24 -10.98
C GLU A 91 5.12 9.58 -10.81
N ASN A 92 4.91 10.48 -11.79
CA ASN A 92 5.36 11.86 -11.64
C ASN A 92 4.73 12.44 -10.38
N ASN A 93 5.55 13.03 -9.48
CA ASN A 93 5.14 13.49 -8.16
C ASN A 93 4.55 12.37 -7.27
N GLY A 94 4.95 11.11 -7.47
CA GLY A 94 4.59 9.97 -6.63
C GLY A 94 5.67 9.61 -5.61
N TYR A 95 5.43 8.55 -4.85
CA TYR A 95 6.35 8.06 -3.83
C TYR A 95 7.16 6.84 -4.31
N ASN A 96 8.44 6.78 -3.91
CA ASN A 96 9.31 5.64 -4.17
C ASN A 96 9.14 4.50 -3.14
N HIS A 97 8.82 4.85 -1.90
CA HIS A 97 8.75 3.91 -0.79
C HIS A 97 7.46 4.08 0.01
N ALA A 98 6.99 2.98 0.59
CA ALA A 98 5.77 2.97 1.40
C ALA A 98 5.86 3.93 2.61
N ILE A 99 7.04 4.12 3.20
CA ILE A 99 7.23 5.01 4.34
C ILE A 99 6.92 6.48 3.99
N GLU A 100 7.23 6.93 2.77
CA GLU A 100 6.89 8.28 2.31
C GLU A 100 5.36 8.45 2.16
N LEU A 101 4.69 7.39 1.75
CA LEU A 101 3.22 7.35 1.69
C LEU A 101 2.60 7.34 3.10
N GLU A 102 3.22 6.66 4.07
CA GLU A 102 2.81 6.70 5.48
C GLU A 102 2.89 8.12 6.05
N GLU A 103 3.95 8.88 5.70
CA GLU A 103 4.11 10.28 6.10
C GLU A 103 2.93 11.14 5.60
N GLN A 104 2.52 10.97 4.35
CA GLN A 104 1.35 11.68 3.80
C GLN A 104 0.06 11.32 4.56
N ILE A 105 -0.16 10.05 4.89
CA ILE A 105 -1.33 9.60 5.67
C ILE A 105 -1.28 10.21 7.08
N ASN A 106 -0.11 10.25 7.70
CA ASN A 106 0.07 10.87 9.02
C ASN A 106 -0.20 12.37 9.00
N ASP A 107 0.23 13.08 7.95
CA ASP A 107 -0.05 14.52 7.81
C ASP A 107 -1.54 14.76 7.54
N PHE A 108 -2.16 13.92 6.73
CA PHE A 108 -3.61 13.95 6.52
C PHE A 108 -4.38 13.72 7.84
N ASN A 109 -3.94 12.76 8.67
CA ASN A 109 -4.50 12.52 10.01
C ASN A 109 -4.34 13.72 10.96
N LYS A 110 -3.27 14.50 10.80
CA LYS A 110 -3.04 15.76 11.55
C LYS A 110 -3.83 16.95 10.97
N GLY A 111 -4.55 16.74 9.87
CA GLY A 111 -5.34 17.78 9.23
C GLY A 111 -4.56 18.67 8.28
N VAL A 112 -3.58 18.11 7.55
CA VAL A 112 -2.73 18.82 6.58
C VAL A 112 -2.81 18.15 5.21
N PHE A 113 -3.10 18.93 4.17
CA PHE A 113 -3.06 18.50 2.79
C PHE A 113 -1.63 18.42 2.23
N VAL A 114 -1.46 17.79 1.06
CA VAL A 114 -0.17 17.66 0.37
C VAL A 114 0.50 18.99 0.07
N ASP A 115 -0.29 20.04 -0.18
CA ASP A 115 0.19 21.39 -0.41
C ASP A 115 0.53 22.17 0.87
N GLY A 116 0.38 21.55 2.04
CA GLY A 116 0.59 22.15 3.35
C GLY A 116 -0.61 22.96 3.89
N SER A 117 -1.70 23.05 3.14
CA SER A 117 -2.89 23.76 3.60
C SER A 117 -3.66 22.95 4.66
N PRO A 118 -4.37 23.62 5.61
CA PRO A 118 -5.09 22.91 6.67
C PRO A 118 -6.41 22.33 6.17
N ILE A 119 -6.74 21.11 6.61
CA ILE A 119 -8.04 20.49 6.43
C ILE A 119 -9.01 21.10 7.42
N LYS A 120 -10.07 21.77 6.94
CA LYS A 120 -11.04 22.50 7.77
C LYS A 120 -11.93 21.59 8.62
N VAL A 121 -12.23 20.39 8.13
CA VAL A 121 -13.06 19.39 8.80
C VAL A 121 -12.31 18.07 8.78
N THR A 122 -11.79 17.66 9.91
CA THR A 122 -11.13 16.36 10.07
C THR A 122 -12.16 15.29 10.40
N GLY A 123 -12.08 14.16 9.72
CA GLY A 123 -12.84 12.94 10.05
C GLY A 123 -12.10 12.06 11.06
N THR A 124 -12.53 10.81 11.17
CA THR A 124 -11.82 9.79 11.94
C THR A 124 -10.44 9.53 11.33
N PRO A 125 -9.35 9.56 12.11
CA PRO A 125 -8.03 9.28 11.60
C PRO A 125 -7.93 7.88 11.00
N PHE A 126 -7.09 7.73 9.98
CA PHE A 126 -6.76 6.42 9.42
C PHE A 126 -5.87 5.63 10.37
N SER A 127 -6.24 4.37 10.59
CA SER A 127 -5.39 3.32 11.12
C SER A 127 -4.81 2.54 9.95
N TYR A 128 -3.52 2.21 9.98
CA TYR A 128 -2.94 1.49 8.85
C TYR A 128 -1.93 0.42 9.26
N GLY A 129 -1.86 -0.60 8.42
CA GLY A 129 -0.84 -1.63 8.46
C GLY A 129 0.08 -1.56 7.25
N VAL A 130 1.15 -2.34 7.30
CA VAL A 130 2.20 -2.39 6.28
C VAL A 130 2.54 -3.83 5.89
N ALA A 131 3.23 -4.01 4.76
CA ALA A 131 3.71 -5.33 4.37
C ALA A 131 5.01 -5.71 5.09
N CYS A 132 5.14 -7.02 5.35
CA CYS A 132 6.38 -7.65 5.80
C CYS A 132 6.62 -8.98 5.06
N TYR A 133 7.83 -9.53 5.14
CA TYR A 133 8.29 -10.60 4.24
C TYR A 133 8.98 -11.72 5.02
N PRO A 134 8.28 -12.83 5.34
CA PRO A 134 8.88 -13.98 6.06
C PRO A 134 10.05 -14.64 5.33
N GLU A 135 10.07 -14.56 4.00
CA GLU A 135 11.12 -15.15 3.14
C GLU A 135 12.06 -14.11 2.52
N LYS A 136 12.05 -12.88 3.02
CA LYS A 136 12.77 -11.70 2.52
C LYS A 136 12.13 -11.09 1.26
N HIS A 137 12.13 -9.78 1.14
CA HIS A 137 11.76 -9.07 -0.10
C HIS A 137 12.81 -9.31 -1.19
N GLU A 138 12.38 -9.44 -2.45
CA GLU A 138 13.29 -9.75 -3.57
C GLU A 138 14.41 -8.72 -3.74
N GLU A 139 14.10 -7.44 -3.53
CA GLU A 139 15.06 -6.33 -3.66
C GLU A 139 15.91 -6.10 -2.39
N SER A 140 15.58 -6.75 -1.28
CA SER A 140 16.34 -6.59 -0.04
C SER A 140 17.61 -7.44 -0.05
N PRO A 141 18.76 -6.93 0.41
CA PRO A 141 19.99 -7.70 0.45
C PRO A 141 19.91 -8.87 1.45
N ASN A 142 19.24 -8.68 2.58
CA ASN A 142 19.11 -9.66 3.65
C ASN A 142 17.86 -9.44 4.50
N MET A 143 17.56 -10.35 5.41
CA MET A 143 16.40 -10.31 6.32
C MET A 143 16.53 -9.17 7.34
N GLU A 144 17.73 -8.88 7.79
CA GLU A 144 18.01 -7.83 8.77
C GLU A 144 17.60 -6.46 8.23
N GLN A 145 17.87 -6.22 6.95
CA GLN A 145 17.45 -4.99 6.27
C GLN A 145 15.93 -4.90 6.13
N ASP A 146 15.24 -6.02 5.85
CA ASP A 146 13.77 -6.05 5.81
C ASP A 146 13.16 -5.76 7.18
N ILE A 147 13.71 -6.33 8.24
CA ILE A 147 13.24 -6.08 9.61
C ILE A 147 13.54 -4.63 10.03
N TYR A 148 14.68 -4.09 9.65
CA TYR A 148 15.00 -2.67 9.87
C TYR A 148 13.95 -1.75 9.24
N TRP A 149 13.58 -1.99 7.97
CA TRP A 149 12.55 -1.18 7.32
C TRP A 149 11.15 -1.42 7.90
N LEU A 150 10.85 -2.64 8.31
CA LEU A 150 9.60 -2.91 9.03
C LEU A 150 9.53 -2.09 10.32
N LYS A 151 10.63 -2.07 11.09
CA LYS A 151 10.72 -1.26 12.31
C LYS A 151 10.50 0.22 12.03
N LYS A 152 11.11 0.77 10.98
CA LYS A 152 10.91 2.17 10.57
C LYS A 152 9.46 2.48 10.25
N LYS A 153 8.75 1.61 9.55
CA LYS A 153 7.33 1.76 9.25
C LYS A 153 6.45 1.73 10.51
N ILE A 154 6.77 0.84 11.46
CA ILE A 154 6.06 0.78 12.74
C ILE A 154 6.34 2.04 13.58
N GLU A 155 7.59 2.51 13.62
CA GLU A 155 7.96 3.77 14.28
C GLU A 155 7.25 4.99 13.64
N ALA A 156 6.98 4.95 12.33
CA ALA A 156 6.23 5.97 11.61
C ALA A 156 4.73 5.99 11.94
N GLY A 157 4.18 4.90 12.50
CA GLY A 157 2.79 4.85 12.95
C GLY A 157 1.97 3.64 12.48
N ALA A 158 2.57 2.69 11.75
CA ALA A 158 1.86 1.47 11.37
C ALA A 158 1.50 0.63 12.59
N GLU A 159 0.24 0.22 12.71
CA GLU A 159 -0.31 -0.45 13.88
C GLU A 159 -0.29 -1.98 13.76
N TYR A 160 -0.11 -2.51 12.56
CA TYR A 160 0.00 -3.94 12.30
C TYR A 160 0.82 -4.22 11.04
N ALA A 161 1.25 -5.45 10.85
CA ALA A 161 1.92 -5.89 9.63
C ALA A 161 1.19 -7.09 9.02
N VAL A 162 1.12 -7.14 7.68
CA VAL A 162 0.58 -8.27 6.93
C VAL A 162 1.71 -8.90 6.14
N THR A 163 1.89 -10.22 6.27
CA THR A 163 2.98 -10.89 5.55
C THR A 163 2.67 -11.05 4.07
N GLN A 164 3.71 -11.06 3.23
CA GLN A 164 3.62 -11.67 1.93
C GLN A 164 3.27 -13.16 2.09
N MET A 165 2.69 -13.75 1.04
CA MET A 165 2.38 -15.19 1.03
C MET A 165 3.63 -16.03 1.27
N PHE A 166 3.47 -17.08 2.06
CA PHE A 166 4.49 -18.09 2.31
C PHE A 166 3.83 -19.47 2.32
N TYR A 167 4.61 -20.52 2.08
CA TYR A 167 4.14 -21.91 2.04
C TYR A 167 4.73 -22.77 3.13
N ASP A 168 5.83 -22.34 3.74
CA ASP A 168 6.45 -23.01 4.90
C ASP A 168 6.18 -22.19 6.16
N ASN A 169 5.33 -22.72 7.03
CA ASN A 169 4.99 -22.07 8.30
C ASN A 169 6.20 -21.85 9.22
N ARG A 170 7.27 -22.64 9.08
CA ARG A 170 8.52 -22.45 9.87
C ARG A 170 9.13 -21.09 9.56
N LYS A 171 9.11 -20.66 8.30
CA LYS A 171 9.59 -19.33 7.88
C LYS A 171 8.84 -18.21 8.58
N TYR A 172 7.52 -18.36 8.70
CA TYR A 172 6.71 -17.39 9.44
C TYR A 172 7.07 -17.33 10.91
N PHE A 173 7.21 -18.46 11.57
CA PHE A 173 7.54 -18.50 13.01
C PHE A 173 8.95 -17.95 13.26
N GLU A 174 9.96 -18.34 12.47
CA GLU A 174 11.32 -17.79 12.54
C GLU A 174 11.36 -16.27 12.33
N PHE A 175 10.57 -15.78 11.37
CA PHE A 175 10.44 -14.37 11.11
C PHE A 175 9.83 -13.63 12.30
N VAL A 176 8.72 -14.13 12.85
CA VAL A 176 8.07 -13.52 14.02
C VAL A 176 9.01 -13.45 15.22
N GLU A 177 9.77 -14.52 15.48
CA GLU A 177 10.77 -14.51 16.56
C GLU A 177 11.84 -13.42 16.36
N LYS A 178 12.37 -13.29 15.14
CA LYS A 178 13.35 -12.24 14.82
C LYS A 178 12.76 -10.84 15.01
N VAL A 179 11.57 -10.62 14.50
CA VAL A 179 10.85 -9.35 14.62
C VAL A 179 10.60 -8.97 16.08
N ARG A 180 10.20 -9.95 16.93
CA ARG A 180 10.00 -9.73 18.37
C ARG A 180 11.31 -9.40 19.11
N LYS A 181 12.44 -10.03 18.74
CA LYS A 181 13.78 -9.71 19.28
C LYS A 181 14.20 -8.27 18.98
N GLU A 182 13.77 -7.72 17.84
CA GLU A 182 14.02 -6.31 17.48
C GLU A 182 13.06 -5.31 18.15
N GLY A 183 12.18 -5.79 19.05
CA GLY A 183 11.26 -4.98 19.83
C GLY A 183 9.99 -4.57 19.09
N ILE A 184 9.69 -5.16 17.95
CA ILE A 184 8.45 -4.93 17.19
C ILE A 184 7.35 -5.82 17.78
N ASN A 185 6.34 -5.20 18.41
CA ASN A 185 5.28 -5.92 19.14
C ASN A 185 3.89 -5.84 18.50
N VAL A 186 3.74 -5.13 17.39
CA VAL A 186 2.46 -5.03 16.68
C VAL A 186 1.99 -6.42 16.17
N PRO A 187 0.69 -6.60 15.92
CA PRO A 187 0.17 -7.82 15.30
C PRO A 187 0.84 -8.09 13.94
N ILE A 188 1.24 -9.35 13.71
CA ILE A 188 1.74 -9.82 12.42
C ILE A 188 0.73 -10.82 11.86
N ILE A 189 0.02 -10.40 10.82
CA ILE A 189 -1.09 -11.14 10.23
C ILE A 189 -0.57 -11.95 9.05
N PRO A 190 -0.70 -13.29 9.04
CA PRO A 190 -0.25 -14.10 7.90
C PRO A 190 -1.10 -13.85 6.66
N GLY A 191 -0.44 -13.50 5.56
CA GLY A 191 -1.04 -13.41 4.23
C GLY A 191 -1.20 -14.80 3.63
N ILE A 192 -2.43 -15.20 3.32
CA ILE A 192 -2.76 -16.52 2.80
C ILE A 192 -3.46 -16.38 1.44
N LYS A 193 -3.06 -17.19 0.48
CA LYS A 193 -3.75 -17.33 -0.80
C LYS A 193 -4.18 -18.78 -0.98
N PRO A 194 -5.49 -19.06 -1.07
CA PRO A 194 -5.96 -20.43 -1.28
C PRO A 194 -5.57 -20.90 -2.69
N PHE A 195 -5.15 -22.16 -2.78
CA PHE A 195 -4.96 -22.80 -4.07
C PHE A 195 -6.30 -22.96 -4.78
N ARG A 196 -6.34 -22.59 -6.05
CA ARG A 196 -7.43 -22.93 -6.94
C ARG A 196 -6.99 -24.06 -7.86
N LYS A 197 -7.85 -25.04 -8.03
CA LYS A 197 -7.70 -26.06 -9.07
C LYS A 197 -7.97 -25.44 -10.44
#